data_f73fa5ed1ec5fbcc8df75b30d439161c
#
_entry.id   f73fa5ed1ec5fbcc8df75b30d439161c
#
_cell.length_a   1.000
_cell.length_b   1.000
_cell.length_c   1.000
_cell.angle_alpha   90.00
_cell.angle_beta   90.00
_cell.angle_gamma   90.00
#
_symmetry.space_group_name_H-M   'P 1'
#
loop_
_entity.id
_entity.type
_entity.pdbx_description
1 polymer ?
#
loop_
_entity_poly.entity_id
_entity_poly.type
_entity_poly.pdbx_seq_one_letter_code
_entity_poly.pdbx_strand_id
1 'polypeptide(L)'
;MRKSAILCVAAVLWLAACTSNPPASPSSESKPAAQQAQYQTGREAFQKMFLTAHNWAADAQPFRLQSQFTAGAPVNEGKAGLWRASFASPAKNMMKMFMWSGLVGPDAPEAGITFSAEDSWSPSNTSTRIFELGFVKVDSDKAYEVAEKNGGSKLTKANPQQPVFFVLDWDASKNQLLWHVIYGEDEDKAKLRIAVNASTGDFERVER
;
A
#
# COMPACT_ATOMS: atom_id res chain seq x y z
N MET A 1 79.34 28.89 -27.35
CA MET A 1 79.39 30.13 -28.16
C MET A 1 78.08 30.88 -27.94
N ARG A 2 78.27 32.07 -27.38
CA ARG A 2 77.56 33.36 -27.60
C ARG A 2 76.02 33.35 -27.58
N LYS A 3 75.44 33.97 -26.52
CA LYS A 3 74.99 35.38 -26.45
C LYS A 3 73.50 35.46 -27.01
N SER A 4 72.54 36.05 -26.47
CA SER A 4 72.44 37.32 -25.74
C SER A 4 71.06 37.43 -25.06
N ALA A 5 71.05 38.17 -23.99
CA ALA A 5 69.86 38.68 -23.27
C ALA A 5 69.14 39.75 -24.08
N ILE A 6 67.84 39.88 -23.89
CA ILE A 6 67.10 41.15 -23.98
C ILE A 6 66.01 41.18 -22.90
N LEU A 7 66.14 42.16 -22.06
CA LEU A 7 65.30 42.60 -21.01
C LEU A 7 64.24 43.50 -21.62
N CYS A 8 62.95 43.30 -21.36
CA CYS A 8 61.93 44.31 -21.54
C CYS A 8 61.01 44.33 -20.34
N VAL A 9 61.10 45.41 -19.61
CA VAL A 9 60.20 45.87 -18.52
C VAL A 9 58.98 46.46 -19.17
N ALA A 10 57.81 46.09 -18.72
CA ALA A 10 56.58 46.88 -18.96
C ALA A 10 55.53 46.60 -17.87
N ALA A 11 55.43 47.59 -17.02
CA ALA A 11 54.29 48.23 -16.40
C ALA A 11 53.09 47.35 -15.95
N VAL A 12 52.96 47.31 -14.64
CA VAL A 12 51.79 46.88 -13.88
C VAL A 12 50.74 47.97 -13.96
N LEU A 13 49.60 47.66 -14.56
CA LEU A 13 48.34 48.43 -14.41
C LEU A 13 47.36 47.63 -13.53
N TRP A 14 47.17 48.10 -12.30
CA TRP A 14 46.14 47.62 -11.42
C TRP A 14 44.81 48.22 -11.86
N LEU A 15 43.92 47.37 -12.39
CA LEU A 15 42.50 47.69 -12.52
C LEU A 15 41.75 47.02 -11.39
N ALA A 16 41.38 47.77 -10.37
CA ALA A 16 40.43 47.37 -9.34
C ALA A 16 39.03 47.26 -9.97
N ALA A 17 38.61 46.07 -10.32
CA ALA A 17 37.21 45.79 -10.66
C ALA A 17 36.43 45.58 -9.38
N CYS A 18 35.61 46.58 -8.97
CA CYS A 18 34.56 46.40 -8.00
C CYS A 18 33.51 45.50 -8.59
N THR A 19 33.50 44.21 -8.23
CA THR A 19 32.37 43.31 -8.45
C THR A 19 31.34 43.59 -7.38
N SER A 20 30.35 44.41 -7.67
CA SER A 20 29.13 44.52 -6.91
C SER A 20 28.33 43.24 -7.17
N ASN A 21 28.31 42.31 -6.19
CA ASN A 21 27.37 41.20 -6.19
C ASN A 21 25.93 41.76 -6.20
N PRO A 22 25.07 41.33 -7.14
CA PRO A 22 23.64 41.62 -7.04
C PRO A 22 23.09 40.97 -5.76
N PRO A 23 22.12 41.63 -5.06
CA PRO A 23 21.51 41.02 -3.90
C PRO A 23 20.89 39.68 -4.29
N ALA A 24 21.20 38.63 -3.54
CA ALA A 24 20.58 37.34 -3.70
C ALA A 24 19.06 37.48 -3.60
N SER A 25 18.37 37.15 -4.67
CA SER A 25 16.92 37.04 -4.64
C SER A 25 16.54 36.06 -3.53
N PRO A 26 15.53 36.36 -2.72
CA PRO A 26 15.09 35.39 -1.71
C PRO A 26 14.70 34.13 -2.44
N SER A 27 15.39 33.01 -2.11
CA SER A 27 14.99 31.69 -2.55
C SER A 27 13.54 31.51 -2.08
N SER A 28 12.62 31.41 -3.02
CA SER A 28 11.26 31.00 -2.74
C SER A 28 11.34 29.62 -2.12
N GLU A 29 11.21 29.52 -0.79
CA GLU A 29 10.93 28.26 -0.12
C GLU A 29 9.70 27.68 -0.80
N SER A 30 9.88 26.64 -1.58
CA SER A 30 8.79 25.88 -2.15
C SER A 30 8.02 25.27 -0.98
N LYS A 31 6.86 25.86 -0.68
CA LYS A 31 5.89 25.28 0.26
C LYS A 31 5.77 23.80 -0.07
N PRO A 32 5.95 22.88 0.90
CA PRO A 32 5.81 21.47 0.64
C PRO A 32 4.45 21.24 -0.04
N ALA A 33 4.47 20.59 -1.21
CA ALA A 33 3.24 20.23 -1.89
C ALA A 33 2.40 19.41 -0.91
N ALA A 34 1.15 19.83 -0.69
CA ALA A 34 0.25 19.08 0.17
C ALA A 34 0.17 17.64 -0.35
N GLN A 35 0.60 16.68 0.45
CA GLN A 35 0.50 15.28 0.09
C GLN A 35 -0.98 14.95 -0.13
N GLN A 36 -1.31 14.36 -1.27
CA GLN A 36 -2.64 13.87 -1.56
C GLN A 36 -2.77 12.43 -1.07
N ALA A 37 -3.95 12.08 -0.57
CA ALA A 37 -4.24 10.70 -0.20
C ALA A 37 -4.07 9.76 -1.42
N GLN A 38 -3.43 8.64 -1.20
CA GLN A 38 -3.21 7.60 -2.20
C GLN A 38 -4.10 6.41 -1.91
N TYR A 39 -4.70 5.86 -2.96
CA TYR A 39 -5.52 4.66 -2.90
C TYR A 39 -4.90 3.59 -3.79
N GLN A 40 -4.75 2.39 -3.26
CA GLN A 40 -4.12 1.27 -3.95
C GLN A 40 -5.03 0.05 -3.94
N THR A 41 -4.85 -0.82 -4.93
CA THR A 41 -5.44 -2.15 -4.92
C THR A 41 -4.82 -3.01 -3.82
N GLY A 42 -5.48 -4.10 -3.49
CA GLY A 42 -4.97 -5.02 -2.49
C GLY A 42 -3.60 -5.57 -2.85
N ARG A 43 -3.39 -5.92 -4.11
CA ARG A 43 -2.12 -6.48 -4.59
C ARG A 43 -0.97 -5.47 -4.54
N GLU A 44 -1.23 -4.22 -4.94
CA GLU A 44 -0.21 -3.15 -4.88
C GLU A 44 0.27 -2.89 -3.45
N ALA A 45 -0.67 -2.76 -2.51
CA ALA A 45 -0.35 -2.57 -1.10
C ALA A 45 0.34 -3.81 -0.50
N PHE A 46 -0.14 -5.00 -0.88
CA PHE A 46 0.37 -6.28 -0.41
C PHE A 46 1.83 -6.51 -0.82
N GLN A 47 2.20 -6.20 -2.06
CA GLN A 47 3.58 -6.33 -2.53
C GLN A 47 4.55 -5.48 -1.71
N LYS A 48 4.15 -4.28 -1.33
CA LYS A 48 4.98 -3.41 -0.47
C LYS A 48 5.17 -4.01 0.93
N MET A 49 4.08 -4.50 1.53
CA MET A 49 4.13 -5.13 2.85
C MET A 49 4.90 -6.45 2.82
N PHE A 50 4.82 -7.22 1.74
CA PHE A 50 5.52 -8.48 1.55
C PHE A 50 7.05 -8.31 1.61
N LEU A 51 7.59 -7.29 0.94
CA LEU A 51 9.02 -6.99 1.01
C LEU A 51 9.46 -6.69 2.45
N THR A 52 8.68 -5.91 3.18
CA THR A 52 8.97 -5.59 4.58
C THR A 52 8.83 -6.82 5.49
N ALA A 53 7.86 -7.70 5.23
CA ALA A 53 7.69 -8.94 5.97
C ALA A 53 8.87 -9.91 5.78
N HIS A 54 9.43 -10.00 4.58
CA HIS A 54 10.63 -10.81 4.31
C HIS A 54 11.89 -10.29 5.00
N ASN A 55 11.99 -8.97 5.25
CA ASN A 55 13.05 -8.41 6.08
C ASN A 55 12.89 -8.79 7.57
N TRP A 56 11.67 -9.02 8.03
CA TRP A 56 11.40 -9.54 9.38
C TRP A 56 11.72 -11.03 9.51
N ALA A 57 11.27 -11.83 8.53
CA ALA A 57 11.53 -13.27 8.48
C ALA A 57 11.58 -13.73 7.02
N ALA A 58 12.68 -14.37 6.62
CA ALA A 58 12.88 -14.81 5.24
C ALA A 58 11.84 -15.86 4.78
N ASP A 59 11.24 -16.59 5.72
CA ASP A 59 10.20 -17.59 5.51
C ASP A 59 8.78 -17.06 5.77
N ALA A 60 8.63 -15.72 5.91
CA ALA A 60 7.33 -15.11 6.15
C ALA A 60 6.35 -15.40 5.01
N GLN A 61 5.21 -15.99 5.34
CA GLN A 61 4.12 -16.26 4.41
C GLN A 61 2.84 -15.58 4.89
N PRO A 62 2.06 -15.01 3.98
CA PRO A 62 0.80 -14.36 4.35
C PRO A 62 -0.28 -15.38 4.69
N PHE A 63 -1.19 -14.97 5.56
CA PHE A 63 -2.42 -15.72 5.82
C PHE A 63 -3.69 -14.87 5.72
N ARG A 64 -3.56 -13.53 5.72
CA ARG A 64 -4.70 -12.62 5.54
C ARG A 64 -4.23 -11.28 4.98
N LEU A 65 -5.00 -10.71 4.06
CA LEU A 65 -4.92 -9.32 3.63
C LEU A 65 -6.30 -8.70 3.78
N GLN A 66 -6.37 -7.47 4.25
CA GLN A 66 -7.64 -6.80 4.50
C GLN A 66 -7.51 -5.30 4.29
N SER A 67 -8.46 -4.68 3.57
CA SER A 67 -8.60 -3.24 3.58
C SER A 67 -9.33 -2.79 4.85
N GLN A 68 -9.18 -1.52 5.20
CA GLN A 68 -9.95 -0.93 6.28
C GLN A 68 -10.84 0.18 5.74
N PHE A 69 -12.07 0.20 6.21
CA PHE A 69 -12.94 1.34 6.01
C PHE A 69 -12.37 2.55 6.75
N THR A 70 -12.33 3.68 6.06
CA THR A 70 -11.95 4.97 6.64
C THR A 70 -13.06 5.95 6.29
N ALA A 71 -13.70 6.52 7.30
CA ALA A 71 -14.76 7.51 7.10
C ALA A 71 -14.27 8.68 6.24
N GLY A 72 -15.06 9.05 5.23
CA GLY A 72 -14.69 10.12 4.29
C GLY A 72 -13.72 9.71 3.17
N ALA A 73 -13.18 8.49 3.20
CA ALA A 73 -12.44 7.96 2.05
C ALA A 73 -13.40 7.68 0.89
N PRO A 74 -13.04 8.02 -0.36
CA PRO A 74 -13.87 7.69 -1.50
C PRO A 74 -13.95 6.16 -1.64
N VAL A 75 -15.13 5.67 -2.00
CA VAL A 75 -15.33 4.26 -2.37
C VAL A 75 -14.74 4.09 -3.77
N ASN A 76 -13.53 3.60 -3.85
CA ASN A 76 -12.79 3.49 -5.10
C ASN A 76 -12.66 2.03 -5.52
N GLU A 77 -13.58 1.58 -6.32
CA GLU A 77 -13.53 0.42 -7.22
C GLU A 77 -12.40 -0.60 -6.93
N GLY A 78 -12.44 -1.25 -5.79
CA GLY A 78 -11.41 -2.22 -5.40
C GLY A 78 -10.14 -1.64 -4.78
N LYS A 79 -10.09 -0.33 -4.54
CA LYS A 79 -8.94 0.37 -3.94
C LYS A 79 -9.26 0.84 -2.53
N ALA A 80 -8.23 0.90 -1.69
CA ALA A 80 -8.34 1.47 -0.34
C ALA A 80 -7.10 2.29 0.01
N GLY A 81 -7.27 3.25 0.92
CA GLY A 81 -6.18 4.05 1.47
C GLY A 81 -5.45 3.38 2.64
N LEU A 82 -6.01 2.30 3.16
CA LEU A 82 -5.46 1.57 4.30
C LEU A 82 -5.62 0.07 4.10
N TRP A 83 -4.51 -0.65 4.13
CA TRP A 83 -4.44 -2.10 4.02
C TRP A 83 -3.65 -2.70 5.17
N ARG A 84 -4.10 -3.85 5.67
CA ARG A 84 -3.39 -4.69 6.65
C ARG A 84 -3.12 -6.05 6.06
N ALA A 85 -1.90 -6.56 6.24
CA ALA A 85 -1.53 -7.91 5.88
C ALA A 85 -0.91 -8.61 7.09
N SER A 86 -1.37 -9.81 7.38
CA SER A 86 -0.83 -10.65 8.44
C SER A 86 0.03 -11.73 7.84
N PHE A 87 1.25 -11.85 8.36
CA PHE A 87 2.23 -12.84 7.93
C PHE A 87 2.63 -13.73 9.10
N ALA A 88 2.88 -14.99 8.83
CA ALA A 88 3.45 -15.93 9.77
C ALA A 88 4.82 -16.41 9.29
N SER A 89 5.71 -16.65 10.23
CA SER A 89 6.99 -17.33 10.03
C SER A 89 6.91 -18.71 10.69
N PRO A 90 6.82 -19.78 9.92
CA PRO A 90 6.87 -21.15 10.43
C PRO A 90 8.13 -21.44 11.25
N ALA A 91 9.29 -20.94 10.81
CA ALA A 91 10.55 -21.14 11.52
C ALA A 91 10.58 -20.51 12.92
N LYS A 92 9.89 -19.37 13.09
CA LYS A 92 9.81 -18.69 14.39
C LYS A 92 8.60 -19.14 15.21
N ASN A 93 7.58 -19.77 14.64
CA ASN A 93 6.25 -19.95 15.21
C ASN A 93 5.61 -18.64 15.68
N MET A 94 5.83 -17.58 14.92
CA MET A 94 5.36 -16.22 15.22
C MET A 94 4.62 -15.63 14.03
N MET A 95 3.73 -14.70 14.30
CA MET A 95 3.09 -13.87 13.30
C MET A 95 3.33 -12.39 13.56
N LYS A 96 3.18 -11.58 12.51
CA LYS A 96 3.29 -10.14 12.58
C LYS A 96 2.35 -9.50 11.57
N MET A 97 1.70 -8.42 11.97
CA MET A 97 0.85 -7.63 11.11
C MET A 97 1.62 -6.44 10.55
N PHE A 98 1.47 -6.22 9.27
CA PHE A 98 1.97 -5.05 8.55
C PHE A 98 0.80 -4.23 8.04
N MET A 99 0.96 -2.93 8.03
CA MET A 99 -0.07 -2.00 7.57
C MET A 99 0.55 -1.04 6.57
N TRP A 100 -0.11 -0.86 5.44
CA TRP A 100 0.19 0.21 4.49
C TRP A 100 -0.88 1.28 4.57
N SER A 101 -0.46 2.54 4.70
CA SER A 101 -1.35 3.71 4.66
C SER A 101 -0.91 4.68 3.58
N GLY A 102 -1.84 5.07 2.73
CA GLY A 102 -1.71 6.19 1.80
C GLY A 102 -2.55 7.40 2.23
N LEU A 103 -3.12 7.37 3.43
CA LEU A 103 -4.00 8.42 3.93
C LEU A 103 -3.19 9.63 4.40
N VAL A 104 -3.83 10.80 4.37
CA VAL A 104 -3.26 12.09 4.79
C VAL A 104 -4.29 12.82 5.63
N GLY A 105 -3.88 13.35 6.76
CA GLY A 105 -4.76 14.12 7.64
C GLY A 105 -4.33 14.00 9.11
N PRO A 106 -4.89 14.83 9.99
CA PRO A 106 -4.49 14.85 11.40
C PRO A 106 -4.82 13.53 12.14
N ASP A 107 -5.87 12.83 11.72
CA ASP A 107 -6.30 11.56 12.32
C ASP A 107 -5.94 10.34 11.46
N ALA A 108 -5.17 10.56 10.37
CA ALA A 108 -4.75 9.47 9.51
C ALA A 108 -3.61 8.66 10.15
N PRO A 109 -3.60 7.33 9.98
CA PRO A 109 -2.42 6.56 10.33
C PRO A 109 -1.18 7.06 9.59
N GLU A 110 -0.01 6.84 10.20
CA GLU A 110 1.27 7.20 9.58
C GLU A 110 1.36 6.65 8.15
N ALA A 111 1.73 7.52 7.21
CA ALA A 111 1.84 7.16 5.81
C ALA A 111 3.01 6.19 5.58
N GLY A 112 2.83 5.26 4.64
CA GLY A 112 3.83 4.24 4.35
C GLY A 112 3.53 2.92 5.05
N ILE A 113 4.58 2.19 5.44
CA ILE A 113 4.44 0.86 6.06
C ILE A 113 4.79 0.94 7.55
N THR A 114 3.85 0.51 8.37
CA THR A 114 4.03 0.29 9.80
C THR A 114 3.78 -1.19 10.13
N PHE A 115 4.13 -1.62 11.34
CA PHE A 115 3.95 -3.02 11.75
C PHE A 115 3.72 -3.14 13.26
N SER A 116 3.05 -4.23 13.67
CA SER A 116 2.79 -4.55 15.07
C SER A 116 4.00 -5.19 15.76
N ALA A 117 3.89 -5.44 17.06
CA ALA A 117 4.70 -6.43 17.74
C ALA A 117 4.45 -7.84 17.17
N GLU A 118 5.35 -8.77 17.48
CA GLU A 118 5.17 -10.19 17.15
C GLU A 118 4.12 -10.82 18.08
N ASP A 119 3.39 -11.80 17.56
CA ASP A 119 2.46 -12.63 18.32
C ASP A 119 2.67 -14.11 17.96
N SER A 120 2.18 -15.00 18.80
CA SER A 120 2.30 -16.44 18.58
C SER A 120 1.48 -16.91 17.39
N TRP A 121 2.04 -17.85 16.63
CA TRP A 121 1.34 -18.51 15.51
C TRP A 121 1.56 -20.03 15.57
N SER A 122 0.54 -20.78 15.16
CA SER A 122 0.62 -22.24 15.08
C SER A 122 0.12 -22.73 13.74
N PRO A 123 0.84 -23.65 13.07
CA PRO A 123 0.41 -24.26 11.81
C PRO A 123 -0.87 -25.10 11.94
N SER A 124 -1.24 -25.50 13.16
CA SER A 124 -2.48 -26.24 13.43
C SER A 124 -3.72 -25.35 13.46
N ASN A 125 -3.55 -24.02 13.50
CA ASN A 125 -4.66 -23.08 13.47
C ASN A 125 -5.16 -22.89 12.03
N THR A 126 -6.30 -23.48 11.71
CA THR A 126 -6.89 -23.43 10.36
C THR A 126 -7.38 -22.03 9.96
N SER A 127 -7.66 -21.16 10.94
CA SER A 127 -8.08 -19.77 10.69
C SER A 127 -6.94 -18.85 10.27
N THR A 128 -5.68 -19.27 10.47
CA THR A 128 -4.49 -18.52 10.07
C THR A 128 -3.63 -19.35 9.09
N ARG A 129 -4.31 -20.03 8.17
CA ARG A 129 -3.64 -20.84 7.16
C ARG A 129 -2.87 -19.97 6.18
N ILE A 130 -1.57 -20.19 6.12
CA ILE A 130 -0.68 -19.48 5.20
C ILE A 130 -0.95 -19.88 3.75
N PHE A 131 -0.72 -18.95 2.82
CA PHE A 131 -0.83 -19.18 1.40
C PHE A 131 0.36 -18.59 0.64
N GLU A 132 0.60 -19.10 -0.56
CA GLU A 132 1.63 -18.55 -1.43
C GLU A 132 1.10 -17.37 -2.23
N LEU A 133 1.92 -16.33 -2.41
CA LEU A 133 1.58 -15.14 -3.18
C LEU A 133 1.19 -15.48 -4.63
N GLY A 134 1.71 -16.56 -5.18
CA GLY A 134 1.39 -17.03 -6.53
C GLY A 134 -0.08 -17.40 -6.76
N PHE A 135 -0.86 -17.63 -5.70
CA PHE A 135 -2.32 -17.83 -5.80
C PHE A 135 -3.10 -16.55 -5.99
N VAL A 136 -2.53 -15.38 -5.66
CA VAL A 136 -3.19 -14.07 -5.85
C VAL A 136 -2.99 -13.62 -7.30
N LYS A 137 -3.75 -14.21 -8.22
CA LYS A 137 -3.72 -13.85 -9.65
C LYS A 137 -4.69 -12.73 -9.99
N VAL A 138 -5.79 -12.66 -9.27
CA VAL A 138 -6.85 -11.65 -9.40
C VAL A 138 -6.70 -10.64 -8.28
N ASP A 139 -6.77 -9.36 -8.61
CA ASP A 139 -6.65 -8.28 -7.64
C ASP A 139 -8.01 -7.81 -7.11
N SER A 140 -8.03 -6.99 -6.09
CA SER A 140 -9.23 -6.48 -5.44
C SER A 140 -10.15 -5.67 -6.36
N ASP A 141 -9.62 -4.97 -7.38
CA ASP A 141 -10.41 -4.26 -8.37
C ASP A 141 -11.25 -5.23 -9.22
N LYS A 142 -10.66 -6.34 -9.65
CA LYS A 142 -11.37 -7.39 -10.39
C LYS A 142 -12.37 -8.14 -9.53
N ALA A 143 -12.01 -8.42 -8.28
CA ALA A 143 -12.93 -9.00 -7.31
C ALA A 143 -14.15 -8.08 -7.09
N TYR A 144 -13.93 -6.77 -7.00
CA TYR A 144 -15.01 -5.79 -6.92
C TYR A 144 -15.93 -5.81 -8.15
N GLU A 145 -15.37 -5.82 -9.36
CA GLU A 145 -16.16 -5.92 -10.60
C GLU A 145 -17.07 -7.16 -10.62
N VAL A 146 -16.55 -8.30 -10.14
CA VAL A 146 -17.34 -9.54 -10.03
C VAL A 146 -18.44 -9.40 -8.99
N ALA A 147 -18.13 -8.80 -7.84
CA ALA A 147 -19.09 -8.58 -6.77
C ALA A 147 -20.21 -7.62 -7.19
N GLU A 148 -19.91 -6.55 -7.93
CA GLU A 148 -20.90 -5.62 -8.48
C GLU A 148 -21.90 -6.35 -9.41
N LYS A 149 -21.41 -7.26 -10.26
CA LYS A 149 -22.27 -8.07 -11.17
C LYS A 149 -23.16 -9.07 -10.41
N ASN A 150 -22.75 -9.48 -9.20
CA ASN A 150 -23.44 -10.50 -8.41
C ASN A 150 -24.23 -9.94 -7.22
N GLY A 151 -24.63 -8.67 -7.30
CA GLY A 151 -25.57 -8.06 -6.34
C GLY A 151 -25.06 -6.76 -5.72
N GLY A 152 -23.76 -6.50 -5.71
CA GLY A 152 -23.15 -5.29 -5.15
C GLY A 152 -23.73 -4.01 -5.76
N SER A 153 -23.93 -3.98 -7.08
CA SER A 153 -24.43 -2.83 -7.81
C SER A 153 -25.82 -2.34 -7.38
N LYS A 154 -26.60 -3.18 -6.72
CA LYS A 154 -27.88 -2.75 -6.13
C LYS A 154 -27.67 -1.84 -4.92
N LEU A 155 -26.64 -2.14 -4.12
CA LEU A 155 -26.30 -1.37 -2.92
C LEU A 155 -25.55 -0.07 -3.28
N THR A 156 -24.60 -0.14 -4.19
CA THR A 156 -23.80 1.03 -4.61
C THR A 156 -24.62 2.05 -5.40
N LYS A 157 -25.61 1.60 -6.22
CA LYS A 157 -26.56 2.51 -6.89
C LYS A 157 -27.55 3.15 -5.91
N ALA A 158 -27.99 2.41 -4.90
CA ALA A 158 -28.89 2.94 -3.87
C ALA A 158 -28.19 3.90 -2.91
N ASN A 159 -26.92 3.66 -2.64
CA ASN A 159 -26.05 4.51 -1.82
C ASN A 159 -24.65 4.61 -2.43
N PRO A 160 -24.33 5.69 -3.18
CA PRO A 160 -23.00 5.88 -3.77
C PRO A 160 -21.85 5.96 -2.74
N GLN A 161 -22.16 6.20 -1.46
CA GLN A 161 -21.22 6.20 -0.34
C GLN A 161 -21.25 4.87 0.45
N GLN A 162 -21.83 3.81 -0.13
CA GLN A 162 -21.87 2.50 0.51
C GLN A 162 -20.46 2.05 0.85
N PRO A 163 -20.13 1.82 2.13
CA PRO A 163 -18.83 1.28 2.50
C PRO A 163 -18.62 -0.09 1.87
N VAL A 164 -17.45 -0.28 1.29
CA VAL A 164 -17.00 -1.57 0.75
C VAL A 164 -15.58 -1.80 1.23
N PHE A 165 -15.32 -2.99 1.74
CA PHE A 165 -13.97 -3.40 2.09
C PHE A 165 -13.70 -4.84 1.64
N PHE A 166 -12.44 -5.23 1.68
CA PHE A 166 -11.95 -6.45 1.07
C PHE A 166 -11.20 -7.27 2.10
N VAL A 167 -11.41 -8.57 2.07
CA VAL A 167 -10.62 -9.53 2.83
C VAL A 167 -10.14 -10.62 1.86
N LEU A 168 -8.88 -10.99 1.96
CA LEU A 168 -8.29 -12.10 1.23
C LEU A 168 -7.74 -13.08 2.26
N ASP A 169 -8.27 -14.28 2.27
CA ASP A 169 -7.79 -15.36 3.09
C ASP A 169 -8.09 -16.74 2.49
N TRP A 170 -7.59 -17.77 3.14
CA TRP A 170 -7.72 -19.15 2.68
C TRP A 170 -8.98 -19.79 3.25
N ASP A 171 -9.93 -20.15 2.37
CA ASP A 171 -11.04 -21.01 2.74
C ASP A 171 -10.59 -22.47 2.84
N ALA A 172 -10.39 -22.93 4.07
CA ALA A 172 -9.94 -24.30 4.33
C ALA A 172 -10.98 -25.36 3.90
N SER A 173 -12.27 -25.02 3.90
CA SER A 173 -13.35 -25.94 3.54
C SER A 173 -13.40 -26.24 2.04
N LYS A 174 -13.01 -25.27 1.22
CA LYS A 174 -12.96 -25.36 -0.24
C LYS A 174 -11.55 -25.53 -0.79
N ASN A 175 -10.54 -25.38 0.08
CA ASN A 175 -9.14 -25.38 -0.31
C ASN A 175 -8.82 -24.33 -1.39
N GLN A 176 -9.35 -23.11 -1.21
CA GLN A 176 -9.27 -22.01 -2.16
C GLN A 176 -8.85 -20.72 -1.47
N LEU A 177 -8.14 -19.88 -2.20
CA LEU A 177 -7.88 -18.49 -1.78
C LEU A 177 -9.00 -17.61 -2.30
N LEU A 178 -9.69 -16.90 -1.40
CA LEU A 178 -10.88 -16.12 -1.72
C LEU A 178 -10.70 -14.65 -1.38
N TRP A 179 -11.14 -13.80 -2.28
CA TRP A 179 -11.52 -12.44 -1.99
C TRP A 179 -12.94 -12.42 -1.46
N HIS A 180 -13.13 -11.85 -0.27
CA HIS A 180 -14.43 -11.49 0.29
C HIS A 180 -14.64 -10.01 0.08
N VAL A 181 -15.57 -9.66 -0.81
CA VAL A 181 -16.00 -8.27 -1.05
C VAL A 181 -17.19 -8.00 -0.15
N ILE A 182 -17.05 -7.08 0.80
CA ILE A 182 -17.96 -6.88 1.91
C ILE A 182 -18.56 -5.48 1.83
N TYR A 183 -19.87 -5.40 1.67
CA TYR A 183 -20.65 -4.17 1.61
C TYR A 183 -21.18 -3.82 2.99
N GLY A 184 -20.43 -3.04 3.75
CA GLY A 184 -20.70 -2.67 5.13
C GLY A 184 -19.51 -1.92 5.74
N GLU A 185 -19.65 -1.41 6.94
CA GLU A 185 -18.57 -0.76 7.68
C GLU A 185 -17.61 -1.79 8.30
N ASP A 186 -18.14 -2.93 8.66
CA ASP A 186 -17.44 -4.07 9.25
C ASP A 186 -18.08 -5.41 8.82
N GLU A 187 -17.48 -6.53 9.23
CA GLU A 187 -17.95 -7.86 8.89
C GLU A 187 -19.31 -8.17 9.54
N ASP A 188 -19.57 -7.69 10.75
CA ASP A 188 -20.80 -7.98 11.51
C ASP A 188 -22.00 -7.19 10.97
N LYS A 189 -21.77 -6.01 10.39
CA LYS A 189 -22.79 -5.12 9.82
C LYS A 189 -22.87 -5.21 8.30
N ALA A 190 -22.33 -6.25 7.71
CA ALA A 190 -22.33 -6.45 6.27
C ALA A 190 -23.75 -6.67 5.75
N LYS A 191 -24.16 -5.87 4.76
CA LYS A 191 -25.43 -6.05 4.03
C LYS A 191 -25.32 -7.11 2.95
N LEU A 192 -24.11 -7.33 2.45
CA LEU A 192 -23.80 -8.30 1.42
C LEU A 192 -22.33 -8.68 1.53
N ARG A 193 -22.04 -9.96 1.38
CA ARG A 193 -20.67 -10.48 1.24
C ARG A 193 -20.62 -11.38 0.02
N ILE A 194 -19.62 -11.19 -0.82
CA ILE A 194 -19.44 -11.95 -2.04
C ILE A 194 -18.04 -12.52 -2.06
N ALA A 195 -17.96 -13.85 -2.22
CA ALA A 195 -16.72 -14.55 -2.37
C ALA A 195 -16.36 -14.69 -3.86
N VAL A 196 -15.12 -14.33 -4.18
CA VAL A 196 -14.54 -14.42 -5.53
C VAL A 196 -13.23 -15.17 -5.43
N ASN A 197 -13.00 -16.12 -6.31
CA ASN A 197 -11.77 -16.91 -6.35
C ASN A 197 -10.59 -16.02 -6.73
N ALA A 198 -9.59 -15.92 -5.84
CA ALA A 198 -8.44 -15.05 -6.05
C ALA A 198 -7.46 -15.56 -7.13
N SER A 199 -7.60 -16.81 -7.54
CA SER A 199 -6.76 -17.43 -8.57
C SER A 199 -7.38 -17.40 -9.96
N THR A 200 -8.72 -17.48 -10.06
CA THR A 200 -9.43 -17.56 -11.35
C THR A 200 -10.27 -16.34 -11.66
N GLY A 201 -10.73 -15.60 -10.64
CA GLY A 201 -11.65 -14.49 -10.77
C GLY A 201 -13.12 -14.91 -10.82
N ASP A 202 -13.42 -16.18 -10.62
CA ASP A 202 -14.78 -16.68 -10.66
C ASP A 202 -15.58 -16.26 -9.43
N PHE A 203 -16.86 -15.95 -9.64
CA PHE A 203 -17.81 -15.82 -8.55
C PHE A 203 -18.03 -17.18 -7.87
N GLU A 204 -17.83 -17.25 -6.57
CA GLU A 204 -18.01 -18.49 -5.82
C GLU A 204 -19.38 -18.55 -5.14
N ARG A 205 -19.73 -17.53 -4.39
CA ARG A 205 -20.99 -17.51 -3.61
C ARG A 205 -21.30 -16.14 -3.02
N VAL A 206 -22.58 -15.96 -2.64
CA VAL A 206 -22.99 -14.96 -1.66
C VAL A 206 -22.83 -15.59 -0.26
N GLU A 207 -22.18 -14.88 0.63
CA GLU A 207 -21.98 -15.31 2.02
C GLU A 207 -23.05 -14.69 2.92
N ARG A 208 -23.43 -15.40 3.96
CA ARG A 208 -24.45 -14.99 4.95
C ARG A 208 -23.82 -14.77 6.30
#